data_39d30321723bc5993a3870e248010025
#
_entry.id   39d30321723bc5993a3870e248010025
#
_cell.length_a   1.000
_cell.length_b   1.000
_cell.length_c   1.000
_cell.angle_alpha   90.00
_cell.angle_beta   90.00
_cell.angle_gamma   90.00
#
_symmetry.space_group_name_H-M   'P 1'
#
loop_
_entity.id
_entity.type
_entity.pdbx_description
1 polymer ?
#
loop_
_entity_poly.entity_id
_entity_poly.type
_entity_poly.pdbx_seq_one_letter_code
_entity_poly.pdbx_strand_id
1 'polypeptide(L)'
;AANASLLVTDLNDIVYAFNHTGALDAGWNFLQMMISTIIVIFYESREIWVFGLLCMLNITAIDLWERASATQDEEVASAHEQNLTLGLIILAGGALLFASMFADQYTKPFFYSVMVSAAVLQAINHYREHFSMNSLRVLADVALLVPIPIFLVA
;
A
#
# COMPACT_ATOMS: atom_id res chain seq x y z
N ALA A 1 -18.97 -3.05 -11.55
CA ALA A 1 -19.42 -3.68 -12.81
C ALA A 1 -19.22 -2.73 -14.01
N ALA A 2 -19.50 -1.42 -13.89
CA ALA A 2 -19.36 -0.45 -15.00
C ALA A 2 -17.91 -0.27 -15.48
N ASN A 3 -16.92 -0.30 -14.58
CA ASN A 3 -15.52 -0.09 -14.94
C ASN A 3 -14.91 -1.31 -15.66
N ALA A 4 -15.35 -2.53 -15.36
CA ALA A 4 -14.88 -3.73 -16.05
C ALA A 4 -15.37 -3.79 -17.51
N SER A 5 -16.57 -3.28 -17.79
CA SER A 5 -17.10 -3.23 -19.16
C SER A 5 -16.39 -2.20 -20.04
N LEU A 6 -16.02 -1.04 -19.49
CA LEU A 6 -15.20 -0.03 -20.17
C LEU A 6 -13.82 -0.59 -20.54
N LEU A 7 -13.17 -1.29 -19.61
CA LEU A 7 -11.88 -1.94 -19.84
C LEU A 7 -11.92 -3.01 -20.92
N VAL A 8 -12.99 -3.81 -20.98
CA VAL A 8 -13.16 -4.84 -22.02
C VAL A 8 -13.40 -4.19 -23.38
N THR A 9 -14.10 -3.05 -23.46
CA THR A 9 -14.29 -2.31 -24.70
C THR A 9 -12.96 -1.76 -25.20
N ASP A 10 -12.16 -1.13 -24.34
CA ASP A 10 -10.84 -0.62 -24.68
C ASP A 10 -9.88 -1.73 -25.13
N LEU A 11 -9.94 -2.92 -24.52
CA LEU A 11 -9.14 -4.08 -24.94
C LEU A 11 -9.55 -4.58 -26.33
N ASN A 12 -10.83 -4.62 -26.63
CA ASN A 12 -11.32 -5.02 -27.96
C ASN A 12 -10.92 -4.00 -29.04
N ASP A 13 -10.96 -2.70 -28.73
CA ASP A 13 -10.53 -1.65 -29.65
C ASP A 13 -9.02 -1.73 -29.92
N ILE A 14 -8.20 -2.06 -28.91
CA ILE A 14 -6.77 -2.29 -29.07
C ILE A 14 -6.51 -3.52 -29.95
N VAL A 15 -7.20 -4.63 -29.74
CA VAL A 15 -7.07 -5.84 -30.55
C VAL A 15 -7.51 -5.59 -32.00
N TYR A 16 -8.57 -4.80 -32.21
CA TYR A 16 -9.03 -4.42 -33.53
C TYR A 16 -8.00 -3.53 -34.26
N ALA A 17 -7.44 -2.54 -33.57
CA ALA A 17 -6.39 -1.68 -34.10
C ALA A 17 -5.14 -2.50 -34.48
N PHE A 18 -4.73 -3.47 -33.64
CA PHE A 18 -3.61 -4.37 -33.91
C PHE A 18 -3.77 -5.18 -35.19
N ASN A 19 -4.99 -5.60 -35.50
CA ASN A 19 -5.28 -6.41 -36.69
C ASN A 19 -5.36 -5.59 -38.00
N HIS A 20 -5.49 -4.25 -37.92
CA HIS A 20 -5.72 -3.39 -39.09
C HIS A 20 -4.55 -2.48 -39.46
N THR A 21 -3.51 -2.41 -38.63
CA THR A 21 -2.35 -1.54 -38.86
C THR A 21 -1.14 -2.29 -39.43
N GLY A 22 -0.33 -1.57 -40.21
CA GLY A 22 0.90 -2.12 -40.80
C GLY A 22 1.98 -2.45 -39.76
N ALA A 23 3.02 -3.14 -40.16
CA ALA A 23 4.06 -3.69 -39.27
C ALA A 23 4.77 -2.67 -38.37
N LEU A 24 4.83 -1.40 -38.75
CA LEU A 24 5.42 -0.31 -37.94
C LEU A 24 4.50 0.13 -36.80
N ASP A 25 3.20 0.10 -37.04
CA ASP A 25 2.20 0.44 -36.02
C ASP A 25 1.93 -0.74 -35.06
N ALA A 26 2.21 -1.98 -35.50
CA ALA A 26 2.06 -3.16 -34.67
C ALA A 26 2.96 -3.12 -33.41
N GLY A 27 4.19 -2.62 -33.55
CA GLY A 27 5.12 -2.43 -32.42
C GLY A 27 4.62 -1.40 -31.41
N TRP A 28 4.06 -0.28 -31.89
CA TRP A 28 3.50 0.76 -31.04
C TRP A 28 2.24 0.28 -30.31
N ASN A 29 1.35 -0.40 -31.04
CA ASN A 29 0.13 -0.96 -30.46
C ASN A 29 0.44 -2.05 -29.41
N PHE A 30 1.48 -2.89 -29.64
CA PHE A 30 1.95 -3.86 -28.65
C PHE A 30 2.46 -3.19 -27.37
N LEU A 31 3.27 -2.13 -27.50
CA LEU A 31 3.75 -1.34 -26.36
C LEU A 31 2.59 -0.71 -25.57
N GLN A 32 1.62 -0.14 -26.26
CA GLN A 32 0.45 0.46 -25.67
C GLN A 32 -0.43 -0.58 -24.95
N MET A 33 -0.59 -1.77 -25.52
CA MET A 33 -1.27 -2.89 -24.90
C MET A 33 -0.53 -3.37 -23.64
N MET A 34 0.78 -3.50 -23.68
CA MET A 34 1.61 -3.88 -22.52
C MET A 34 1.48 -2.86 -21.39
N ILE A 35 1.59 -1.57 -21.70
CA ILE A 35 1.44 -0.48 -20.71
C ILE A 35 0.03 -0.49 -20.11
N SER A 36 -1.01 -0.61 -20.93
CA SER A 36 -2.39 -0.68 -20.47
C SER A 36 -2.63 -1.88 -19.57
N THR A 37 -2.10 -3.05 -19.94
CA THR A 37 -2.19 -4.28 -19.14
C THR A 37 -1.50 -4.10 -17.78
N ILE A 38 -0.32 -3.51 -17.75
CA ILE A 38 0.41 -3.21 -16.50
C ILE A 38 -0.39 -2.25 -15.61
N ILE A 39 -0.94 -1.19 -16.20
CA ILE A 39 -1.78 -0.22 -15.48
C ILE A 39 -3.02 -0.90 -14.89
N VAL A 40 -3.69 -1.76 -15.66
CA VAL A 40 -4.86 -2.51 -15.20
C VAL A 40 -4.50 -3.44 -14.05
N ILE A 41 -3.44 -4.24 -14.18
CA ILE A 41 -2.97 -5.14 -13.11
C ILE A 41 -2.65 -4.33 -11.85
N PHE A 42 -1.99 -3.19 -12.00
CA PHE A 42 -1.65 -2.31 -10.87
C PHE A 42 -2.91 -1.73 -10.21
N TYR A 43 -3.89 -1.33 -11.01
CA TYR A 43 -5.16 -0.77 -10.53
C TYR A 43 -6.01 -1.82 -9.82
N GLU A 44 -6.13 -3.02 -10.38
CA GLU A 44 -6.91 -4.13 -9.80
C GLU A 44 -6.26 -4.74 -8.55
N SER A 45 -4.93 -4.62 -8.42
CA SER A 45 -4.17 -5.17 -7.27
C SER A 45 -3.75 -4.09 -6.25
N ARG A 46 -4.29 -2.89 -6.32
CA ARG A 46 -3.93 -1.76 -5.44
C ARG A 46 -4.08 -2.08 -3.95
N GLU A 47 -5.11 -2.84 -3.57
CA GLU A 47 -5.33 -3.25 -2.19
C GLU A 47 -4.20 -4.17 -1.70
N ILE A 48 -3.76 -5.10 -2.56
CA ILE A 48 -2.66 -6.03 -2.27
C ILE A 48 -1.35 -5.25 -2.08
N TRP A 49 -1.07 -4.27 -2.93
CA TRP A 49 0.12 -3.44 -2.82
C TRP A 49 0.12 -2.59 -1.55
N VAL A 50 -0.99 -1.93 -1.25
CA VAL A 50 -1.12 -1.08 -0.06
C VAL A 50 -1.00 -1.91 1.22
N PHE A 51 -1.63 -3.09 1.27
CA PHE A 51 -1.50 -4.01 2.40
C PHE A 51 -0.09 -4.59 2.51
N GLY A 52 0.53 -4.95 1.38
CA GLY A 52 1.91 -5.41 1.34
C GLY A 52 2.89 -4.38 1.89
N LEU A 53 2.70 -3.09 1.56
CA LEU A 53 3.48 -1.99 2.11
C LEU A 53 3.26 -1.82 3.62
N LEU A 54 2.04 -1.97 4.10
CA LEU A 54 1.75 -1.95 5.54
C LEU A 54 2.48 -3.09 6.27
N CYS A 55 2.43 -4.31 5.74
CA CYS A 55 3.16 -5.46 6.28
C CYS A 55 4.68 -5.23 6.28
N MET A 56 5.22 -4.70 5.18
CA MET A 56 6.64 -4.37 5.07
C MET A 56 7.06 -3.33 6.11
N LEU A 57 6.27 -2.26 6.28
CA LEU A 57 6.57 -1.24 7.28
C LEU A 57 6.45 -1.77 8.70
N ASN A 58 5.53 -2.70 8.98
CA ASN A 58 5.41 -3.35 10.27
C ASN A 58 6.67 -4.18 10.61
N ILE A 59 7.14 -5.00 9.67
CA ILE A 59 8.38 -5.78 9.85
C ILE A 59 9.57 -4.84 10.03
N THR A 60 9.66 -3.79 9.21
CA THR A 60 10.72 -2.78 9.30
C THR A 60 10.70 -2.06 10.65
N ALA A 61 9.52 -1.75 11.18
CA ALA A 61 9.38 -1.13 12.50
C ALA A 61 10.00 -1.99 13.60
N ILE A 62 9.68 -3.29 13.61
CA ILE A 62 10.23 -4.23 14.60
C ILE A 62 11.77 -4.29 14.49
N ASP A 63 12.31 -4.44 13.27
CA ASP A 63 13.77 -4.47 13.05
C ASP A 63 14.45 -3.17 13.48
N LEU A 64 13.85 -2.01 13.20
CA LEU A 64 14.37 -0.71 13.62
C LEU A 64 14.35 -0.53 15.14
N TRP A 65 13.29 -0.97 15.82
CA TRP A 65 13.20 -0.92 17.28
C TRP A 65 14.22 -1.85 17.94
N GLU A 66 14.46 -3.03 17.38
CA GLU A 66 15.50 -3.95 17.87
C GLU A 66 16.87 -3.35 17.72
N ARG A 67 17.19 -2.75 16.57
CA ARG A 67 18.47 -2.07 16.34
C ARG A 67 18.63 -0.85 17.25
N ALA A 68 17.59 -0.03 17.40
CA ALA A 68 17.62 1.13 18.28
C ALA A 68 17.86 0.74 19.74
N SER A 69 17.30 -0.38 20.19
CA SER A 69 17.53 -0.89 21.55
C SER A 69 18.95 -1.46 21.78
N ALA A 70 19.59 -1.90 20.71
CA ALA A 70 20.94 -2.46 20.75
C ALA A 70 22.05 -1.39 20.57
N THR A 71 21.72 -0.21 20.04
CA THR A 71 22.66 0.86 19.73
C THR A 71 22.63 1.91 20.84
N GLN A 72 23.84 2.32 21.33
CA GLN A 72 23.99 3.43 22.29
C GLN A 72 24.09 4.80 21.61
N ASP A 73 24.02 4.86 20.28
CA ASP A 73 24.14 6.07 19.47
C ASP A 73 22.77 6.68 19.23
N GLU A 74 22.47 7.79 19.90
CA GLU A 74 21.19 8.50 19.81
C GLU A 74 20.93 9.06 18.40
N GLU A 75 21.97 9.43 17.65
CA GLU A 75 21.83 9.97 16.31
C GLU A 75 21.32 8.90 15.32
N VAL A 76 21.88 7.69 15.42
CA VAL A 76 21.43 6.55 14.61
C VAL A 76 20.00 6.15 14.98
N ALA A 77 19.65 6.14 16.25
CA ALA A 77 18.31 5.80 16.73
C ALA A 77 17.26 6.81 16.22
N SER A 78 17.59 8.11 16.24
CA SER A 78 16.69 9.18 15.76
C SER A 78 16.50 9.14 14.24
N ALA A 79 17.54 8.85 13.47
CA ALA A 79 17.44 8.69 12.01
C ALA A 79 16.53 7.52 11.62
N HIS A 80 16.59 6.41 12.36
CA HIS A 80 15.72 5.26 12.16
C HIS A 80 14.24 5.61 12.44
N GLU A 81 13.97 6.35 13.51
CA GLU A 81 12.63 6.82 13.85
C GLU A 81 12.03 7.73 12.76
N GLN A 82 12.83 8.66 12.24
CA GLN A 82 12.40 9.56 11.17
C GLN A 82 12.06 8.80 9.89
N ASN A 83 12.87 7.83 9.51
CA ASN A 83 12.64 7.02 8.32
C ASN A 83 11.35 6.18 8.43
N LEU A 84 11.08 5.57 9.57
CA LEU A 84 9.84 4.84 9.82
C LEU A 84 8.63 5.78 9.77
N THR A 85 8.72 6.92 10.46
CA THR A 85 7.67 7.95 10.48
C THR A 85 7.35 8.44 9.07
N LEU A 86 8.37 8.71 8.25
CA LEU A 86 8.17 9.12 6.86
C LEU A 86 7.46 8.03 6.04
N GLY A 87 7.87 6.77 6.18
CA GLY A 87 7.24 5.64 5.51
C GLY A 87 5.75 5.50 5.87
N LEU A 88 5.42 5.64 7.15
CA LEU A 88 4.04 5.57 7.65
C LEU A 88 3.18 6.74 7.17
N ILE A 89 3.74 7.96 7.11
CA ILE A 89 3.05 9.13 6.56
C ILE A 89 2.77 8.95 5.06
N ILE A 90 3.74 8.44 4.29
CA ILE A 90 3.57 8.17 2.86
C ILE A 90 2.50 7.10 2.66
N LEU A 91 2.51 6.02 3.46
CA LEU A 91 1.49 4.97 3.37
C LEU A 91 0.10 5.51 3.72
N ALA A 92 -0.04 6.25 4.82
CA ALA A 92 -1.32 6.82 5.25
C ALA A 92 -1.86 7.83 4.23
N GLY A 93 -1.00 8.72 3.71
CA GLY A 93 -1.34 9.69 2.66
C GLY A 93 -1.73 9.00 1.36
N GLY A 94 -0.99 7.99 0.94
CA GLY A 94 -1.29 7.17 -0.23
C GLY A 94 -2.63 6.44 -0.09
N ALA A 95 -2.89 5.82 1.06
CA ALA A 95 -4.15 5.15 1.34
C ALA A 95 -5.33 6.13 1.30
N LEU A 96 -5.16 7.35 1.86
CA LEU A 96 -6.17 8.39 1.80
C LEU A 96 -6.44 8.87 0.37
N LEU A 97 -5.39 9.05 -0.45
CA LEU A 97 -5.54 9.40 -1.87
C LEU A 97 -6.29 8.30 -2.62
N PHE A 98 -5.94 7.04 -2.43
CA PHE A 98 -6.66 5.93 -3.05
C PHE A 98 -8.12 5.88 -2.60
N ALA A 99 -8.41 6.08 -1.32
CA ALA A 99 -9.76 6.12 -0.80
C ALA A 99 -10.60 7.26 -1.40
N SER A 100 -9.98 8.43 -1.64
CA SER A 100 -10.70 9.62 -2.11
C SER A 100 -10.89 9.66 -3.63
N MET A 101 -9.91 9.20 -4.41
CA MET A 101 -9.88 9.39 -5.85
C MET A 101 -10.23 8.13 -6.65
N PHE A 102 -9.87 6.95 -6.15
CA PHE A 102 -9.89 5.73 -6.95
C PHE A 102 -10.70 4.59 -6.35
N ALA A 103 -11.08 4.66 -5.08
CA ALA A 103 -11.78 3.58 -4.42
C ALA A 103 -13.29 3.65 -4.65
N ASP A 104 -13.88 2.52 -5.01
CA ASP A 104 -15.32 2.32 -5.01
C ASP A 104 -15.86 2.26 -3.58
N GLN A 105 -17.16 2.39 -3.41
CA GLN A 105 -17.80 2.40 -2.09
C GLN A 105 -17.45 1.16 -1.25
N TYR A 106 -17.22 0.02 -1.90
CA TYR A 106 -16.86 -1.25 -1.24
C TYR A 106 -15.39 -1.33 -0.82
N THR A 107 -14.49 -0.63 -1.50
CA THR A 107 -13.04 -0.68 -1.24
C THR A 107 -12.57 0.46 -0.34
N LYS A 108 -13.34 1.53 -0.18
CA LYS A 108 -13.03 2.65 0.72
C LYS A 108 -12.73 2.22 2.15
N PRO A 109 -13.54 1.34 2.79
CA PRO A 109 -13.28 0.91 4.16
C PRO A 109 -11.92 0.25 4.34
N PHE A 110 -11.44 -0.48 3.32
CA PHE A 110 -10.12 -1.08 3.32
C PHE A 110 -9.01 -0.02 3.43
N PHE A 111 -9.03 1.01 2.60
CA PHE A 111 -8.01 2.07 2.63
C PHE A 111 -8.05 2.88 3.93
N TYR A 112 -9.23 3.17 4.46
CA TYR A 112 -9.36 3.80 5.77
C TYR A 112 -8.82 2.92 6.89
N SER A 113 -9.03 1.61 6.83
CA SER A 113 -8.50 0.68 7.82
C SER A 113 -6.97 0.59 7.78
N VAL A 114 -6.36 0.62 6.59
CA VAL A 114 -4.89 0.71 6.45
C VAL A 114 -4.36 2.02 7.03
N MET A 115 -5.05 3.15 6.78
CA MET A 115 -4.68 4.44 7.37
C MET A 115 -4.73 4.39 8.91
N VAL A 116 -5.77 3.78 9.48
CA VAL A 116 -5.87 3.60 10.95
C VAL A 116 -4.75 2.72 11.47
N SER A 117 -4.42 1.62 10.78
CA SER A 117 -3.29 0.75 11.15
C SER A 117 -1.96 1.47 11.12
N ALA A 118 -1.71 2.29 10.09
CA ALA A 118 -0.51 3.11 10.00
C ALA A 118 -0.44 4.13 11.14
N ALA A 119 -1.57 4.74 11.51
CA ALA A 119 -1.66 5.67 12.64
C ALA A 119 -1.39 4.97 13.99
N VAL A 120 -1.93 3.75 14.19
CA VAL A 120 -1.66 2.93 15.38
C VAL A 120 -0.17 2.59 15.45
N LEU A 121 0.44 2.15 14.34
CA LEU A 121 1.86 1.82 14.30
C LEU A 121 2.74 3.05 14.58
N GLN A 122 2.33 4.23 14.09
CA GLN A 122 3.00 5.49 14.41
C GLN A 122 2.85 5.87 15.89
N ALA A 123 1.70 5.66 16.49
CA ALA A 123 1.49 5.87 17.92
C ALA A 123 2.38 4.95 18.76
N ILE A 124 2.48 3.66 18.39
CA ILE A 124 3.38 2.70 19.05
C ILE A 124 4.82 3.17 18.92
N ASN A 125 5.24 3.63 17.73
CA ASN A 125 6.59 4.15 17.50
C ASN A 125 6.89 5.37 18.39
N HIS A 126 5.94 6.28 18.54
CA HIS A 126 6.08 7.48 19.37
C HIS A 126 6.20 7.16 20.86
N TYR A 127 5.47 6.15 21.35
CA TYR A 127 5.48 5.74 22.76
C TYR A 127 6.39 4.52 23.04
N ARG A 128 7.25 4.14 22.11
CA ARG A 128 8.06 2.91 22.16
C ARG A 128 8.86 2.75 23.46
N GLU A 129 9.35 3.86 24.02
CA GLU A 129 10.19 3.85 25.25
C GLU A 129 9.45 3.34 26.50
N HIS A 130 8.10 3.37 26.46
CA HIS A 130 7.24 2.89 27.55
C HIS A 130 6.96 1.38 27.50
N PHE A 131 7.38 0.72 26.44
CA PHE A 131 7.07 -0.70 26.19
C PHE A 131 8.31 -1.56 26.14
N SER A 132 8.20 -2.81 26.62
CA SER A 132 9.23 -3.81 26.40
C SER A 132 9.26 -4.25 24.92
N MET A 133 10.41 -4.75 24.44
CA MET A 133 10.52 -5.25 23.06
C MET A 133 9.50 -6.34 22.72
N ASN A 134 9.20 -7.23 23.66
CA ASN A 134 8.17 -8.25 23.45
C ASN A 134 6.78 -7.63 23.30
N SER A 135 6.46 -6.60 24.07
CA SER A 135 5.20 -5.87 23.96
C SER A 135 5.11 -5.11 22.63
N LEU A 136 6.21 -4.50 22.16
CA LEU A 136 6.26 -3.78 20.89
C LEU A 136 5.95 -4.71 19.70
N ARG A 137 6.51 -5.92 19.68
CA ARG A 137 6.22 -6.93 18.65
C ARG A 137 4.73 -7.30 18.65
N VAL A 138 4.16 -7.61 19.81
CA VAL A 138 2.73 -7.95 19.92
C VAL A 138 1.86 -6.77 19.50
N LEU A 139 2.18 -5.55 19.89
CA LEU A 139 1.44 -4.35 19.50
C LEU A 139 1.52 -4.09 18.00
N ALA A 140 2.68 -4.32 17.38
CA ALA A 140 2.85 -4.22 15.94
C ALA A 140 1.97 -5.24 15.20
N ASP A 141 1.92 -6.49 15.66
CA ASP A 141 1.05 -7.51 15.09
C ASP A 141 -0.43 -7.16 15.28
N VAL A 142 -0.81 -6.62 16.44
CA VAL A 142 -2.17 -6.11 16.68
C VAL A 142 -2.53 -4.98 15.73
N ALA A 143 -1.60 -4.07 15.43
CA ALA A 143 -1.81 -2.99 14.48
C ALA A 143 -2.16 -3.51 13.07
N LEU A 144 -1.59 -4.65 12.65
CA LEU A 144 -1.96 -5.32 11.39
C LEU A 144 -3.35 -5.95 11.41
N LEU A 145 -3.86 -6.32 12.58
CA LEU A 145 -5.18 -6.93 12.71
C LEU A 145 -6.32 -5.89 12.74
N VAL A 146 -6.01 -4.61 12.98
CA VAL A 146 -7.00 -3.51 13.02
C VAL A 146 -7.87 -3.41 11.75
N PRO A 147 -7.37 -3.66 10.52
CA PRO A 147 -8.20 -3.67 9.33
C PRO A 147 -9.32 -4.72 9.33
N ILE A 148 -9.10 -5.87 9.96
CA ILE A 148 -10.02 -7.01 9.88
C ILE A 148 -11.41 -6.68 10.44
N PRO A 149 -11.58 -6.19 11.69
CA PRO A 149 -12.90 -5.86 12.22
C PRO A 149 -13.57 -4.71 11.47
N ILE A 150 -12.79 -3.74 10.98
CA ILE A 150 -13.35 -2.63 10.20
C ILE A 150 -13.92 -3.16 8.89
N PHE A 151 -13.22 -4.09 8.23
CA PHE A 151 -13.65 -4.69 6.98
C PHE A 151 -14.86 -5.64 7.15
N LEU A 152 -15.00 -6.27 8.32
CA LEU A 152 -16.13 -7.17 8.59
C LEU A 152 -17.44 -6.42 8.92
N VAL A 153 -17.35 -5.16 9.34
CA VAL A 153 -18.51 -4.33 9.78
C VAL A 153 -18.95 -3.34 8.68
N ALA A 154 -18.08 -3.04 7.71
CA ALA A 154 -18.36 -2.13 6.61
C ALA A 154 -19.06 -2.81 5.43
#